data_bb1db2065f92d6022673b3a0fb059d62
#
_entry.id   bb1db2065f92d6022673b3a0fb059d62
#
_cell.length_a   1.000
_cell.length_b   1.000
_cell.length_c   1.000
_cell.angle_alpha   90.00
_cell.angle_beta   90.00
_cell.angle_gamma   90.00
#
_symmetry.space_group_name_H-M   'P 1'
#
loop_
_entity.id
_entity.type
_entity.pdbx_description
1 polymer ?
#
loop_
_entity_poly.entity_id
_entity_poly.type
_entity_poly.pdbx_seq_one_letter_code
_entity_poly.pdbx_strand_id
1 'polypeptide(L)'
;LRRQRQMCIRDSRNTIVFTTALLMIPAAGAGIALQNPDTPLWQFQILAFLSGIGGGNFSSSMSNISFYFPKKMQGYSLGMNAGLGNFGVTTMQIVIPLVMTFGLFGGESRTLVNTSGTLIGKIPAGTETYIQNAGLVWLLALVPLAFIGWWGMNNIRDEHVSPDIPNPIGSFATISGMLLVGFFAAAFGLWLLLPAGVGGSGWMVSKWIVLPIVIALTVVLLKMIPGAVGQNLTRQYKIFDNKHTWAMTVIYTMTFGSFIGYSAALALTIKVVFGFQHLMVDGVLTHDMANPNGPSALTYAWMGPFIGALIRPVGGMMADKLGGARVTQWISVVMVASALGVAYFIQAAYASATPEQFFWPFLGLFLILFAATGIGNGSTFRTIAVAFNKEQAGPVLGWTAAVAAYGAFIIPKVFGEQLSAGTPEYALYGFAIFYAVCIAINWWFYLRPNAYIKNP
;
A
#
# COMPACT_ATOMS: atom_id res chain seq x y z
N LEU A 1 -11.37 39.33 -15.76
CA LEU A 1 -10.79 38.10 -16.36
C LEU A 1 -9.33 37.82 -15.91
N ARG A 2 -8.83 38.45 -14.85
CA ARG A 2 -7.46 38.28 -14.37
C ARG A 2 -7.34 37.76 -12.94
N ARG A 3 -8.33 37.03 -12.41
CA ARG A 3 -8.32 36.63 -10.99
C ARG A 3 -8.91 35.26 -10.74
N GLN A 4 -8.19 34.21 -11.13
CA GLN A 4 -8.37 32.89 -10.48
C GLN A 4 -7.19 31.96 -10.82
N ARG A 5 -5.96 32.38 -10.46
CA ARG A 5 -4.82 31.46 -10.40
C ARG A 5 -5.05 30.55 -9.20
N GLN A 6 -5.49 29.36 -9.47
CA GLN A 6 -5.79 28.36 -8.46
C GLN A 6 -4.59 27.44 -8.29
N MET A 7 -4.07 27.44 -7.09
CA MET A 7 -2.89 26.70 -6.68
C MET A 7 -3.29 25.29 -6.23
N CYS A 8 -3.07 24.28 -7.05
CA CYS A 8 -2.85 22.93 -6.58
C CYS A 8 -1.36 22.64 -6.48
N ILE A 9 -0.88 22.12 -5.36
CA ILE A 9 0.48 21.58 -5.24
C ILE A 9 0.50 20.28 -6.02
N ARG A 10 0.60 20.40 -7.33
CA ARG A 10 0.65 19.30 -8.29
C ARG A 10 1.55 19.67 -9.45
N ASP A 11 2.69 20.21 -9.11
CA ASP A 11 3.84 20.18 -9.99
C ASP A 11 4.21 18.72 -10.19
N SER A 12 3.56 18.09 -11.16
CA SER A 12 3.61 16.65 -11.35
C SER A 12 5.04 16.15 -11.55
N ARG A 13 5.81 16.83 -12.41
CA ARG A 13 7.24 16.54 -12.58
C ARG A 13 8.02 16.78 -11.30
N ASN A 14 7.90 17.97 -10.71
CA ASN A 14 8.70 18.36 -9.54
C ASN A 14 8.38 17.44 -8.35
N THR A 15 7.10 17.18 -8.08
CA THR A 15 6.70 16.28 -6.98
C THR A 15 7.24 14.87 -7.19
N ILE A 16 7.07 14.29 -8.38
CA ILE A 16 7.52 12.92 -8.69
C ILE A 16 9.04 12.83 -8.60
N VAL A 17 9.76 13.77 -9.18
CA VAL A 17 11.23 13.75 -9.19
C VAL A 17 11.80 13.95 -7.79
N PHE A 18 11.30 14.93 -7.02
CA PHE A 18 11.81 15.20 -5.67
C PHE A 18 11.49 14.07 -4.70
N THR A 19 10.29 13.51 -4.74
CA THR A 19 9.96 12.36 -3.88
C THR A 19 10.76 11.13 -4.25
N THR A 20 11.03 10.89 -5.55
CA THR A 20 11.93 9.82 -5.99
C THR A 20 13.36 10.05 -5.52
N ALA A 21 13.87 11.28 -5.61
CA ALA A 21 15.20 11.63 -5.12
C ALA A 21 15.31 11.48 -3.60
N LEU A 22 14.29 11.89 -2.85
CA LEU A 22 14.27 11.74 -1.38
C LEU A 22 14.27 10.28 -0.94
N LEU A 23 13.75 9.34 -1.73
CA LEU A 23 13.81 7.90 -1.45
C LEU A 23 15.23 7.34 -1.48
N MET A 24 16.19 8.03 -2.12
CA MET A 24 17.60 7.62 -2.07
C MET A 24 18.15 7.66 -0.65
N ILE A 25 17.63 8.55 0.21
CA ILE A 25 18.09 8.71 1.60
C ILE A 25 17.80 7.42 2.40
N PRO A 26 16.55 6.91 2.51
CA PRO A 26 16.30 5.68 3.24
C PRO A 26 16.91 4.45 2.56
N ALA A 27 17.01 4.42 1.22
CA ALA A 27 17.63 3.31 0.49
C ALA A 27 19.14 3.20 0.81
N ALA A 28 19.88 4.29 0.67
CA ALA A 28 21.31 4.36 1.03
C ALA A 28 21.51 4.13 2.54
N GLY A 29 20.69 4.81 3.36
CA GLY A 29 20.77 4.71 4.81
C GLY A 29 20.54 3.28 5.30
N ALA A 30 19.57 2.55 4.75
CA ALA A 30 19.34 1.15 5.08
C ALA A 30 20.53 0.28 4.69
N GLY A 31 21.10 0.47 3.50
CA GLY A 31 22.29 -0.25 3.08
C GLY A 31 23.51 0.00 3.97
N ILE A 32 23.72 1.24 4.43
CA ILE A 32 24.81 1.58 5.34
C ILE A 32 24.53 1.01 6.75
N ALA A 33 23.32 1.19 7.28
CA ALA A 33 22.95 0.73 8.60
C ALA A 33 23.04 -0.80 8.75
N LEU A 34 22.72 -1.54 7.68
CA LEU A 34 22.78 -3.01 7.68
C LEU A 34 24.23 -3.56 7.69
N GLN A 35 25.22 -2.75 7.35
CA GLN A 35 26.63 -3.18 7.44
C GLN A 35 27.15 -3.27 8.87
N ASN A 36 26.63 -2.43 9.77
CA ASN A 36 27.03 -2.42 11.17
C ASN A 36 26.02 -3.20 12.04
N PRO A 37 26.46 -4.31 12.71
CA PRO A 37 25.60 -5.08 13.61
C PRO A 37 25.11 -4.29 14.83
N ASP A 38 25.87 -3.28 15.25
CA ASP A 38 25.57 -2.46 16.44
C ASP A 38 24.63 -1.29 16.11
N THR A 39 24.12 -1.21 14.89
CA THR A 39 23.17 -0.14 14.49
C THR A 39 21.90 -0.23 15.34
N PRO A 40 21.56 0.81 16.11
CA PRO A 40 20.44 0.77 17.02
C PRO A 40 19.10 0.79 16.25
N LEU A 41 18.09 0.13 16.83
CA LEU A 41 16.76 -0.03 16.24
C LEU A 41 16.12 1.30 15.80
N TRP A 42 16.33 2.38 16.55
CA TRP A 42 15.73 3.68 16.22
C TRP A 42 16.18 4.23 14.85
N GLN A 43 17.42 3.92 14.41
CA GLN A 43 17.87 4.31 13.07
C GLN A 43 17.07 3.60 11.98
N PHE A 44 16.82 2.29 12.12
CA PHE A 44 15.96 1.55 11.20
C PHE A 44 14.52 2.05 11.21
N GLN A 45 14.02 2.44 12.39
CA GLN A 45 12.68 3.04 12.50
C GLN A 45 12.58 4.37 11.72
N ILE A 46 13.59 5.24 11.82
CA ILE A 46 13.65 6.50 11.04
C ILE A 46 13.73 6.19 9.54
N LEU A 47 14.59 5.25 9.12
CA LEU A 47 14.73 4.89 7.70
C LEU A 47 13.44 4.28 7.14
N ALA A 48 12.77 3.42 7.89
CA ALA A 48 11.48 2.86 7.52
C ALA A 48 10.41 3.97 7.41
N PHE A 49 10.43 4.93 8.32
CA PHE A 49 9.53 6.09 8.31
C PHE A 49 9.74 6.97 7.06
N LEU A 50 10.99 7.26 6.72
CA LEU A 50 11.34 8.02 5.52
C LEU A 50 10.96 7.30 4.23
N SER A 51 10.93 5.96 4.21
CA SER A 51 10.48 5.17 3.06
C SER A 51 9.01 5.42 2.71
N GLY A 52 8.19 5.92 3.65
CA GLY A 52 6.81 6.34 3.43
C GLY A 52 6.63 7.47 2.39
N ILE A 53 7.69 8.22 2.06
CA ILE A 53 7.69 9.25 1.00
C ILE A 53 7.23 8.66 -0.34
N GLY A 54 7.61 7.42 -0.65
CA GLY A 54 7.22 6.75 -1.89
C GLY A 54 5.71 6.57 -2.05
N GLY A 55 5.00 6.31 -0.96
CA GLY A 55 3.54 6.19 -0.96
C GLY A 55 2.83 7.50 -1.36
N GLY A 56 3.37 8.65 -0.97
CA GLY A 56 2.84 9.96 -1.36
C GLY A 56 2.90 10.23 -2.86
N ASN A 57 3.90 9.68 -3.54
CA ASN A 57 4.06 9.83 -4.99
C ASN A 57 2.94 9.16 -5.80
N PHE A 58 2.37 8.07 -5.28
CA PHE A 58 1.25 7.38 -5.92
C PHE A 58 0.05 8.31 -6.14
N SER A 59 -0.36 9.05 -5.11
CA SER A 59 -1.50 10.00 -5.20
C SER A 59 -1.25 11.08 -6.25
N SER A 60 -0.02 11.60 -6.34
CA SER A 60 0.38 12.62 -7.32
C SER A 60 0.31 12.07 -8.76
N SER A 61 0.82 10.87 -8.99
CA SER A 61 0.81 10.24 -10.32
C SER A 61 -0.61 9.94 -10.81
N MET A 62 -1.49 9.44 -9.92
CA MET A 62 -2.89 9.14 -10.25
C MET A 62 -3.64 10.39 -10.69
N SER A 63 -3.46 11.47 -9.96
CA SER A 63 -4.05 12.74 -10.30
C SER A 63 -3.53 13.29 -11.63
N ASN A 64 -2.23 13.19 -11.87
CA ASN A 64 -1.59 13.62 -13.12
C ASN A 64 -2.17 12.88 -14.32
N ILE A 65 -2.18 11.55 -14.29
CA ILE A 65 -2.74 10.73 -15.37
C ILE A 65 -4.19 11.09 -15.68
N SER A 66 -4.99 11.42 -14.66
CA SER A 66 -6.40 11.79 -14.86
C SER A 66 -6.61 13.02 -15.76
N PHE A 67 -5.60 13.89 -15.90
CA PHE A 67 -5.66 15.07 -16.78
C PHE A 67 -5.34 14.76 -18.24
N TYR A 68 -4.47 13.79 -18.50
CA TYR A 68 -4.01 13.48 -19.85
C TYR A 68 -4.98 12.60 -20.64
N PHE A 69 -5.84 11.83 -19.96
CA PHE A 69 -6.71 10.86 -20.61
C PHE A 69 -8.18 11.26 -20.57
N PRO A 70 -8.95 10.98 -21.63
CA PRO A 70 -10.40 11.27 -21.67
C PRO A 70 -11.16 10.36 -20.69
N LYS A 71 -12.32 10.84 -20.21
CA LYS A 71 -13.15 10.12 -19.22
C LYS A 71 -13.46 8.66 -19.61
N LYS A 72 -13.63 8.38 -20.91
CA LYS A 72 -13.92 7.04 -21.43
C LYS A 72 -12.79 6.01 -21.27
N MET A 73 -11.56 6.48 -20.98
CA MET A 73 -10.35 5.64 -20.81
C MET A 73 -9.74 5.79 -19.42
N GLN A 74 -10.41 6.46 -18.51
CA GLN A 74 -9.87 6.74 -17.17
C GLN A 74 -9.66 5.44 -16.36
N GLY A 75 -10.56 4.48 -16.45
CA GLY A 75 -10.41 3.19 -15.77
C GLY A 75 -9.14 2.47 -16.23
N TYR A 76 -8.96 2.35 -17.55
CA TYR A 76 -7.77 1.71 -18.11
C TYR A 76 -6.48 2.45 -17.79
N SER A 77 -6.41 3.75 -18.03
CA SER A 77 -5.17 4.53 -17.86
C SER A 77 -4.73 4.65 -16.40
N LEU A 78 -5.68 4.88 -15.49
CA LEU A 78 -5.41 4.89 -14.05
C LEU A 78 -5.07 3.49 -13.54
N GLY A 79 -5.76 2.45 -14.04
CA GLY A 79 -5.47 1.06 -13.74
C GLY A 79 -4.07 0.64 -14.21
N MET A 80 -3.63 1.10 -15.39
CA MET A 80 -2.28 0.86 -15.92
C MET A 80 -1.22 1.55 -15.04
N ASN A 81 -1.40 2.83 -14.72
CA ASN A 81 -0.47 3.56 -13.86
C ASN A 81 -0.35 2.92 -12.47
N ALA A 82 -1.49 2.59 -11.85
CA ALA A 82 -1.51 1.94 -10.56
C ALA A 82 -0.96 0.51 -10.59
N GLY A 83 -1.22 -0.23 -11.66
CA GLY A 83 -0.71 -1.59 -11.86
C GLY A 83 0.82 -1.60 -11.96
N LEU A 84 1.37 -0.83 -12.88
CA LEU A 84 2.82 -0.72 -13.06
C LEU A 84 3.53 -0.17 -11.82
N GLY A 85 2.96 0.86 -11.17
CA GLY A 85 3.52 1.43 -9.95
C GLY A 85 3.56 0.41 -8.80
N ASN A 86 2.49 -0.33 -8.59
CA ASN A 86 2.42 -1.34 -7.53
C ASN A 86 3.12 -2.67 -7.88
N PHE A 87 3.50 -2.88 -9.13
CA PHE A 87 4.38 -3.98 -9.53
C PHE A 87 5.74 -3.92 -8.81
N GLY A 88 6.16 -2.74 -8.36
CA GLY A 88 7.33 -2.56 -7.50
C GLY A 88 7.31 -3.43 -6.24
N VAL A 89 6.14 -3.73 -5.67
CA VAL A 89 6.00 -4.63 -4.50
C VAL A 89 6.46 -6.05 -4.86
N THR A 90 6.05 -6.55 -6.03
CA THR A 90 6.52 -7.85 -6.55
C THR A 90 8.02 -7.82 -6.84
N THR A 91 8.48 -6.77 -7.50
CA THR A 91 9.91 -6.59 -7.83
C THR A 91 10.77 -6.63 -6.57
N MET A 92 10.35 -5.94 -5.51
CA MET A 92 11.05 -5.96 -4.23
C MET A 92 11.13 -7.37 -3.64
N GLN A 93 10.03 -8.10 -3.62
CA GLN A 93 9.98 -9.45 -3.04
C GLN A 93 10.81 -10.48 -3.83
N ILE A 94 11.04 -10.24 -5.12
CA ILE A 94 11.92 -11.07 -5.97
C ILE A 94 13.38 -10.61 -5.89
N VAL A 95 13.62 -9.32 -6.05
CA VAL A 95 14.97 -8.77 -6.22
C VAL A 95 15.76 -8.81 -4.92
N ILE A 96 15.16 -8.45 -3.78
CA ILE A 96 15.89 -8.39 -2.51
C ILE A 96 16.52 -9.75 -2.14
N PRO A 97 15.79 -10.87 -2.09
CA PRO A 97 16.38 -12.15 -1.77
C PRO A 97 17.47 -12.58 -2.76
N LEU A 98 17.36 -12.21 -4.04
CA LEU A 98 18.35 -12.54 -5.07
C LEU A 98 19.63 -11.72 -4.91
N VAL A 99 19.52 -10.39 -4.78
CA VAL A 99 20.70 -9.52 -4.72
C VAL A 99 21.52 -9.68 -3.45
N MET A 100 20.90 -10.19 -2.38
CA MET A 100 21.62 -10.51 -1.15
C MET A 100 22.60 -11.68 -1.30
N THR A 101 22.48 -12.48 -2.35
CA THR A 101 23.42 -13.60 -2.63
C THR A 101 24.67 -13.17 -3.42
N PHE A 102 24.76 -11.91 -3.84
CA PHE A 102 25.86 -11.40 -4.64
C PHE A 102 26.61 -10.27 -3.93
N GLY A 103 27.94 -10.26 -4.01
CA GLY A 103 28.79 -9.16 -3.51
C GLY A 103 28.77 -7.91 -4.39
N LEU A 104 27.57 -7.37 -4.72
CA LEU A 104 27.39 -6.33 -5.76
C LEU A 104 28.00 -4.97 -5.38
N PHE A 105 27.87 -4.56 -4.11
CA PHE A 105 28.32 -3.23 -3.65
C PHE A 105 29.51 -3.32 -2.69
N GLY A 106 30.13 -4.49 -2.56
CA GLY A 106 31.17 -4.72 -1.56
C GLY A 106 30.61 -4.76 -0.12
N GLY A 107 31.51 -4.68 0.86
CA GLY A 107 31.18 -4.80 2.28
C GLY A 107 31.30 -6.24 2.79
N GLU A 108 31.09 -6.41 4.09
CA GLU A 108 31.24 -7.72 4.74
C GLU A 108 30.04 -8.63 4.42
N SER A 109 30.34 -9.90 4.15
CA SER A 109 29.30 -10.94 4.06
C SER A 109 28.88 -11.38 5.46
N ARG A 110 27.66 -11.89 5.56
CA ARG A 110 27.11 -12.47 6.78
C ARG A 110 26.55 -13.85 6.49
N THR A 111 26.82 -14.78 7.36
CA THR A 111 26.32 -16.14 7.25
C THR A 111 24.82 -16.19 7.57
N LEU A 112 24.04 -16.77 6.67
CA LEU A 112 22.61 -16.97 6.87
C LEU A 112 22.37 -18.02 7.95
N VAL A 113 21.69 -17.65 9.03
CA VAL A 113 21.45 -18.55 10.17
C VAL A 113 20.41 -19.63 9.81
N ASN A 114 19.34 -19.23 9.14
CA ASN A 114 18.22 -20.11 8.75
C ASN A 114 18.07 -20.16 7.23
N THR A 115 17.60 -21.31 6.72
CA THR A 115 17.23 -21.44 5.30
C THR A 115 16.22 -20.36 4.90
N SER A 116 16.52 -19.67 3.81
CA SER A 116 15.63 -18.66 3.21
C SER A 116 15.09 -19.12 1.86
N GLY A 117 14.20 -18.36 1.25
CA GLY A 117 13.63 -18.65 -0.06
C GLY A 117 13.90 -17.53 -1.06
N THR A 118 13.94 -17.91 -2.34
CA THR A 118 13.96 -16.99 -3.49
C THR A 118 12.93 -17.46 -4.52
N LEU A 119 12.75 -16.68 -5.58
CA LEU A 119 11.96 -17.07 -6.76
C LEU A 119 12.40 -18.43 -7.34
N ILE A 120 13.68 -18.69 -7.32
CA ILE A 120 14.31 -19.87 -7.96
C ILE A 120 14.58 -21.03 -6.99
N GLY A 121 14.22 -20.90 -5.72
CA GLY A 121 14.39 -21.96 -4.75
C GLY A 121 14.79 -21.51 -3.35
N LYS A 122 15.31 -22.46 -2.57
CA LYS A 122 15.76 -22.22 -1.20
C LYS A 122 17.25 -21.86 -1.17
N ILE A 123 17.61 -20.89 -0.34
CA ILE A 123 19.00 -20.58 0.03
C ILE A 123 19.29 -21.33 1.33
N PRO A 124 20.25 -22.26 1.37
CA PRO A 124 20.59 -23.01 2.57
C PRO A 124 21.10 -22.11 3.70
N ALA A 125 20.89 -22.55 4.96
CA ALA A 125 21.59 -21.99 6.09
C ALA A 125 23.12 -22.20 5.88
N GLY A 126 23.95 -21.30 6.39
CA GLY A 126 25.40 -21.30 6.18
C GLY A 126 25.84 -20.56 4.89
N THR A 127 24.93 -20.16 4.01
CA THR A 127 25.26 -19.35 2.82
C THR A 127 25.70 -17.95 3.23
N GLU A 128 26.77 -17.45 2.62
CA GLU A 128 27.19 -16.05 2.78
C GLU A 128 26.23 -15.13 2.04
N THR A 129 25.80 -14.06 2.71
CA THR A 129 24.85 -13.09 2.18
C THR A 129 25.31 -11.66 2.45
N TYR A 130 24.97 -10.77 1.55
CA TYR A 130 25.29 -9.34 1.58
C TYR A 130 24.00 -8.56 1.85
N ILE A 131 23.57 -8.52 3.11
CA ILE A 131 22.24 -7.94 3.50
C ILE A 131 22.12 -6.45 3.18
N GLN A 132 23.24 -5.71 3.12
CA GLN A 132 23.28 -4.30 2.72
C GLN A 132 22.75 -4.07 1.30
N ASN A 133 22.84 -5.07 0.42
CA ASN A 133 22.35 -4.97 -0.95
C ASN A 133 20.81 -4.78 -1.00
N ALA A 134 20.08 -5.19 0.04
CA ALA A 134 18.64 -4.98 0.16
C ALA A 134 18.25 -3.49 0.08
N GLY A 135 19.11 -2.60 0.61
CA GLY A 135 18.94 -1.14 0.50
C GLY A 135 19.60 -0.57 -0.75
N LEU A 136 20.87 -0.90 -0.98
CA LEU A 136 21.72 -0.25 -1.99
C LEU A 136 21.27 -0.51 -3.43
N VAL A 137 20.68 -1.67 -3.73
CA VAL A 137 20.22 -2.03 -5.08
C VAL A 137 19.23 -1.02 -5.66
N TRP A 138 18.42 -0.40 -4.81
CA TRP A 138 17.41 0.57 -5.25
C TRP A 138 18.03 1.87 -5.78
N LEU A 139 19.25 2.22 -5.39
CA LEU A 139 19.94 3.38 -5.93
C LEU A 139 20.19 3.24 -7.44
N LEU A 140 20.41 2.01 -7.93
CA LEU A 140 20.58 1.75 -9.37
C LEU A 140 19.32 2.09 -10.18
N ALA A 141 18.14 2.06 -9.55
CA ALA A 141 16.88 2.44 -10.18
C ALA A 141 16.51 3.90 -9.88
N LEU A 142 16.62 4.33 -8.61
CA LEU A 142 16.16 5.65 -8.16
C LEU A 142 16.94 6.80 -8.83
N VAL A 143 18.27 6.66 -8.94
CA VAL A 143 19.11 7.71 -9.56
C VAL A 143 18.72 7.95 -11.04
N PRO A 144 18.74 6.95 -11.94
CA PRO A 144 18.35 7.18 -13.33
C PRO A 144 16.88 7.56 -13.48
N LEU A 145 15.96 7.02 -12.65
CA LEU A 145 14.55 7.37 -12.72
C LEU A 145 14.29 8.83 -12.30
N ALA A 146 14.98 9.34 -11.28
CA ALA A 146 14.90 10.76 -10.93
C ALA A 146 15.39 11.65 -12.06
N PHE A 147 16.50 11.27 -12.72
CA PHE A 147 17.05 12.01 -13.86
C PHE A 147 16.14 11.97 -15.08
N ILE A 148 15.65 10.79 -15.47
CA ILE A 148 14.70 10.60 -16.57
C ILE A 148 13.40 11.37 -16.31
N GLY A 149 12.89 11.30 -15.07
CA GLY A 149 11.70 12.05 -14.66
C GLY A 149 11.90 13.56 -14.79
N TRP A 150 13.05 14.08 -14.37
CA TRP A 150 13.36 15.49 -14.48
C TRP A 150 13.39 15.98 -15.93
N TRP A 151 13.98 15.20 -16.82
CA TRP A 151 14.18 15.56 -18.21
C TRP A 151 12.98 15.21 -19.10
N GLY A 152 12.33 14.08 -18.86
CA GLY A 152 11.27 13.54 -19.72
C GLY A 152 9.85 13.97 -19.33
N MET A 153 9.62 14.44 -18.12
CA MET A 153 8.29 14.85 -17.66
C MET A 153 8.10 16.37 -17.74
N ASN A 154 6.85 16.78 -17.88
CA ASN A 154 6.45 18.19 -17.82
C ASN A 154 5.49 18.42 -16.66
N ASN A 155 5.56 19.62 -16.05
CA ASN A 155 4.54 20.08 -15.13
C ASN A 155 3.24 20.38 -15.88
N ILE A 156 2.10 20.10 -15.28
CA ILE A 156 0.80 20.44 -15.86
C ILE A 156 0.65 21.96 -15.79
N ARG A 157 0.52 22.60 -16.97
CA ARG A 157 0.36 24.05 -17.12
C ARG A 157 -1.12 24.49 -17.11
N ASP A 158 -2.00 23.76 -16.46
CA ASP A 158 -3.39 24.15 -16.34
C ASP A 158 -3.53 25.09 -15.13
N GLU A 159 -3.96 26.32 -15.36
CA GLU A 159 -4.15 27.36 -14.32
C GLU A 159 -5.12 26.92 -13.21
N HIS A 160 -5.91 25.89 -13.45
CA HIS A 160 -6.88 25.34 -12.50
C HIS A 160 -6.29 24.25 -11.59
N VAL A 161 -5.07 23.78 -11.87
CA VAL A 161 -4.54 22.54 -11.30
C VAL A 161 -3.21 22.73 -10.61
N SER A 162 -2.33 23.59 -11.10
CA SER A 162 -0.99 23.76 -10.57
C SER A 162 -0.77 25.16 -10.01
N PRO A 163 -0.11 25.30 -8.83
CA PRO A 163 0.43 26.57 -8.43
C PRO A 163 1.53 26.95 -9.40
N ASP A 164 1.53 28.19 -9.77
CA ASP A 164 2.68 28.77 -10.45
C ASP A 164 3.78 28.99 -9.39
N ILE A 165 4.49 27.93 -9.02
CA ILE A 165 5.72 28.05 -8.25
C ILE A 165 6.84 28.16 -9.28
N PRO A 166 7.37 29.38 -9.50
CA PRO A 166 8.19 29.66 -10.69
C PRO A 166 9.56 29.03 -10.65
N ASN A 167 9.97 28.45 -9.51
CA ASN A 167 11.29 27.83 -9.40
C ASN A 167 11.24 26.45 -8.72
N PRO A 168 12.12 25.50 -9.13
CA PRO A 168 12.19 24.16 -8.54
C PRO A 168 12.52 24.16 -7.04
N ILE A 169 13.28 25.12 -6.55
CA ILE A 169 13.68 25.22 -5.13
C ILE A 169 12.45 25.54 -4.26
N GLY A 170 11.59 26.46 -4.70
CA GLY A 170 10.34 26.76 -4.01
C GLY A 170 9.39 25.57 -3.97
N SER A 171 9.28 24.82 -5.07
CA SER A 171 8.52 23.57 -5.13
C SER A 171 9.07 22.53 -4.16
N PHE A 172 10.39 22.34 -4.12
CA PHE A 172 11.04 21.40 -3.20
C PHE A 172 10.81 21.80 -1.73
N ALA A 173 10.97 23.06 -1.39
CA ALA A 173 10.74 23.56 -0.02
C ALA A 173 9.27 23.33 0.41
N THR A 174 8.32 23.58 -0.48
CA THR A 174 6.89 23.38 -0.23
C THR A 174 6.55 21.90 -0.03
N ILE A 175 7.03 21.03 -0.90
CA ILE A 175 6.84 19.58 -0.80
C ILE A 175 7.45 19.06 0.50
N SER A 176 8.69 19.47 0.81
CA SER A 176 9.38 19.08 2.05
C SER A 176 8.63 19.54 3.31
N GLY A 177 8.11 20.77 3.32
CA GLY A 177 7.29 21.29 4.43
C GLY A 177 6.01 20.45 4.64
N MET A 178 5.33 20.06 3.57
CA MET A 178 4.13 19.22 3.67
C MET A 178 4.47 17.80 4.11
N LEU A 179 5.57 17.22 3.66
CA LEU A 179 6.04 15.92 4.13
C LEU A 179 6.37 15.96 5.62
N LEU A 180 7.01 17.01 6.11
CA LEU A 180 7.31 17.20 7.55
C LEU A 180 6.02 17.24 8.39
N VAL A 181 4.97 17.90 7.90
CA VAL A 181 3.65 17.87 8.57
C VAL A 181 3.09 16.45 8.65
N GLY A 182 3.14 15.70 7.56
CA GLY A 182 2.72 14.30 7.54
C GLY A 182 3.55 13.41 8.46
N PHE A 183 4.86 13.62 8.47
CA PHE A 183 5.79 12.90 9.36
C PHE A 183 5.52 13.21 10.83
N PHE A 184 5.29 14.47 11.18
CA PHE A 184 4.94 14.83 12.55
C PHE A 184 3.67 14.14 13.02
N ALA A 185 2.61 14.16 12.21
CA ALA A 185 1.35 13.49 12.55
C ALA A 185 1.51 11.97 12.68
N ALA A 186 2.29 11.34 11.79
CA ALA A 186 2.56 9.91 11.84
C ALA A 186 3.45 9.54 13.06
N ALA A 187 4.47 10.34 13.36
CA ALA A 187 5.32 10.15 14.54
C ALA A 187 4.51 10.26 15.84
N PHE A 188 3.61 11.23 15.93
CA PHE A 188 2.68 11.37 17.05
C PHE A 188 1.79 10.12 17.20
N GLY A 189 1.27 9.59 16.09
CA GLY A 189 0.49 8.36 16.10
C GLY A 189 1.29 7.14 16.58
N LEU A 190 2.53 6.99 16.12
CA LEU A 190 3.42 5.92 16.58
C LEU A 190 3.74 6.06 18.06
N TRP A 191 3.98 7.29 18.53
CA TRP A 191 4.22 7.56 19.93
C TRP A 191 3.04 7.13 20.82
N LEU A 192 1.79 7.33 20.39
CA LEU A 192 0.60 6.86 21.09
C LEU A 192 0.45 5.32 21.09
N LEU A 193 0.90 4.65 20.03
CA LEU A 193 0.75 3.20 19.82
C LEU A 193 1.80 2.37 20.55
N LEU A 194 3.03 2.91 20.69
CA LEU A 194 4.18 2.14 21.14
C LEU A 194 4.33 2.16 22.66
N PRO A 195 4.85 1.05 23.27
CA PRO A 195 5.23 1.03 24.67
C PRO A 195 6.41 1.99 24.95
N ALA A 196 6.53 2.44 26.19
CA ALA A 196 7.56 3.39 26.62
C ALA A 196 9.00 2.87 26.35
N GLY A 197 9.25 1.57 26.50
CA GLY A 197 10.56 0.95 26.31
C GLY A 197 11.12 1.02 24.89
N VAL A 198 10.28 1.35 23.89
CA VAL A 198 10.69 1.51 22.49
C VAL A 198 10.41 2.91 21.95
N GLY A 199 10.36 3.91 22.84
CA GLY A 199 10.18 5.31 22.47
C GLY A 199 8.72 5.76 22.30
N GLY A 200 7.76 4.97 22.79
CA GLY A 200 6.35 5.34 22.81
C GLY A 200 5.92 6.04 24.10
N SER A 201 4.64 6.44 24.17
CA SER A 201 4.01 7.05 25.37
C SER A 201 3.82 6.08 26.52
N GLY A 202 3.81 4.78 26.24
CA GLY A 202 3.39 3.74 27.18
C GLY A 202 1.88 3.60 27.34
N TRP A 203 1.07 4.48 26.73
CA TRP A 203 -0.39 4.41 26.81
C TRP A 203 -0.99 3.29 25.97
N MET A 204 -0.25 2.82 24.95
CA MET A 204 -0.65 1.73 24.05
C MET A 204 -2.08 1.92 23.52
N VAL A 205 -2.38 3.13 23.06
CA VAL A 205 -3.72 3.49 22.57
C VAL A 205 -4.08 2.61 21.38
N SER A 206 -5.34 2.13 21.34
CA SER A 206 -5.80 1.27 20.26
C SER A 206 -5.59 1.90 18.87
N LYS A 207 -5.08 1.10 17.91
CA LYS A 207 -4.93 1.50 16.53
C LYS A 207 -6.21 2.07 15.90
N TRP A 208 -7.37 1.59 16.32
CA TRP A 208 -8.68 2.05 15.84
C TRP A 208 -9.02 3.48 16.27
N ILE A 209 -8.40 3.97 17.34
CA ILE A 209 -8.50 5.35 17.83
C ILE A 209 -7.38 6.20 17.24
N VAL A 210 -6.16 5.68 17.21
CA VAL A 210 -4.99 6.43 16.73
C VAL A 210 -5.10 6.79 15.26
N LEU A 211 -5.57 5.86 14.39
CA LEU A 211 -5.66 6.12 12.96
C LEU A 211 -6.57 7.32 12.61
N PRO A 212 -7.82 7.40 13.11
CA PRO A 212 -8.64 8.59 12.90
C PRO A 212 -7.99 9.88 13.45
N ILE A 213 -7.32 9.80 14.59
CA ILE A 213 -6.61 10.96 15.18
C ILE A 213 -5.48 11.43 14.24
N VAL A 214 -4.66 10.52 13.73
CA VAL A 214 -3.55 10.86 12.81
C VAL A 214 -4.08 11.48 11.52
N ILE A 215 -5.14 10.91 10.95
CA ILE A 215 -5.78 11.45 9.75
C ILE A 215 -6.32 12.86 10.02
N ALA A 216 -7.07 13.05 11.09
CA ALA A 216 -7.62 14.35 11.47
C ALA A 216 -6.52 15.37 11.76
N LEU A 217 -5.49 14.99 12.52
CA LEU A 217 -4.34 15.83 12.83
C LEU A 217 -3.61 16.27 11.55
N THR A 218 -3.37 15.36 10.61
CA THR A 218 -2.75 15.68 9.32
C THR A 218 -3.58 16.71 8.57
N VAL A 219 -4.89 16.52 8.47
CA VAL A 219 -5.80 17.45 7.77
C VAL A 219 -5.78 18.83 8.45
N VAL A 220 -5.84 18.88 9.79
CA VAL A 220 -5.83 20.14 10.55
C VAL A 220 -4.49 20.87 10.35
N LEU A 221 -3.37 20.19 10.52
CA LEU A 221 -2.05 20.79 10.35
C LEU A 221 -1.81 21.32 8.93
N LEU A 222 -2.23 20.56 7.90
CA LEU A 222 -2.16 21.01 6.51
C LEU A 222 -3.04 22.24 6.27
N LYS A 223 -4.20 22.32 6.93
CA LYS A 223 -5.10 23.47 6.84
C LYS A 223 -4.54 24.74 7.47
N MET A 224 -3.62 24.59 8.45
CA MET A 224 -2.94 25.70 9.11
C MET A 224 -1.78 26.29 8.31
N ILE A 225 -1.35 25.66 7.22
CA ILE A 225 -0.28 26.18 6.36
C ILE A 225 -0.71 27.52 5.78
N PRO A 226 0.06 28.60 6.00
CA PRO A 226 -0.30 29.94 5.52
C PRO A 226 -0.06 30.13 4.03
N GLY A 227 -0.56 31.24 3.50
CA GLY A 227 -0.30 31.67 2.13
C GLY A 227 -1.08 30.91 1.08
N ALA A 228 -0.52 30.89 -0.11
CA ALA A 228 -1.17 30.33 -1.30
C ALA A 228 -1.42 28.84 -1.21
N VAL A 229 -0.54 28.09 -0.53
CA VAL A 229 -0.67 26.65 -0.26
C VAL A 229 -1.91 26.37 0.59
N GLY A 230 -2.05 27.06 1.73
CA GLY A 230 -3.21 26.87 2.61
C GLY A 230 -4.53 27.27 1.95
N GLN A 231 -4.56 28.34 1.16
CA GLN A 231 -5.75 28.74 0.40
C GLN A 231 -6.17 27.64 -0.59
N ASN A 232 -5.21 27.01 -1.24
CA ASN A 232 -5.48 25.93 -2.16
C ASN A 232 -5.98 24.68 -1.46
N LEU A 233 -5.31 24.25 -0.38
CA LEU A 233 -5.75 23.11 0.42
C LEU A 233 -7.17 23.32 0.94
N THR A 234 -7.51 24.52 1.40
CA THR A 234 -8.87 24.87 1.84
C THR A 234 -9.92 24.70 0.73
N ARG A 235 -9.57 25.00 -0.53
CA ARG A 235 -10.45 24.74 -1.68
C ARG A 235 -10.59 23.25 -1.96
N GLN A 236 -9.50 22.50 -1.89
CA GLN A 236 -9.53 21.05 -2.11
C GLN A 236 -10.36 20.33 -1.04
N TYR A 237 -10.39 20.80 0.20
CA TYR A 237 -11.17 20.22 1.28
C TYR A 237 -12.70 20.32 1.08
N LYS A 238 -13.18 21.08 0.10
CA LYS A 238 -14.59 21.01 -0.33
C LYS A 238 -15.03 19.64 -0.84
N ILE A 239 -14.09 18.73 -1.12
CA ILE A 239 -14.43 17.34 -1.41
C ILE A 239 -15.12 16.64 -0.24
N PHE A 240 -14.87 17.07 0.99
CA PHE A 240 -15.47 16.47 2.18
C PHE A 240 -16.95 16.78 2.36
N ASP A 241 -17.45 17.83 1.70
CA ASP A 241 -18.88 18.18 1.66
C ASP A 241 -19.65 17.21 0.74
N ASN A 242 -18.95 16.45 -0.10
CA ASN A 242 -19.55 15.52 -1.03
C ASN A 242 -19.61 14.10 -0.43
N LYS A 243 -20.84 13.59 -0.22
CA LYS A 243 -21.07 12.24 0.32
C LYS A 243 -20.41 11.12 -0.48
N HIS A 244 -20.24 11.31 -1.79
CA HIS A 244 -19.56 10.33 -2.64
C HIS A 244 -18.06 10.21 -2.32
N THR A 245 -17.43 11.26 -1.78
CA THR A 245 -16.05 11.18 -1.30
C THR A 245 -15.91 10.15 -0.20
N TRP A 246 -16.81 10.16 0.77
CA TRP A 246 -16.79 9.20 1.89
C TRP A 246 -17.12 7.78 1.45
N ALA A 247 -18.13 7.61 0.59
CA ALA A 247 -18.46 6.31 0.02
C ALA A 247 -17.27 5.72 -0.76
N MET A 248 -16.62 6.52 -1.62
CA MET A 248 -15.45 6.07 -2.37
C MET A 248 -14.22 5.85 -1.50
N THR A 249 -14.06 6.60 -0.41
CA THR A 249 -12.97 6.35 0.56
C THR A 249 -13.09 4.95 1.16
N VAL A 250 -14.28 4.56 1.60
CA VAL A 250 -14.52 3.22 2.17
C VAL A 250 -14.32 2.13 1.11
N ILE A 251 -14.93 2.29 -0.08
CA ILE A 251 -14.84 1.30 -1.17
C ILE A 251 -13.38 1.17 -1.66
N TYR A 252 -12.65 2.27 -1.77
CA TYR A 252 -11.25 2.23 -2.21
C TYR A 252 -10.33 1.63 -1.15
N THR A 253 -10.65 1.83 0.14
CA THR A 253 -9.97 1.13 1.24
C THR A 253 -10.17 -0.37 1.15
N MET A 254 -11.35 -0.85 0.76
CA MET A 254 -11.60 -2.27 0.50
C MET A 254 -10.68 -2.79 -0.62
N THR A 255 -10.60 -2.12 -1.76
CA THR A 255 -9.86 -2.64 -2.92
C THR A 255 -8.35 -2.43 -2.80
N PHE A 256 -7.90 -1.18 -2.63
CA PHE A 256 -6.47 -0.85 -2.56
C PHE A 256 -5.86 -1.17 -1.19
N GLY A 257 -6.57 -0.86 -0.12
CA GLY A 257 -6.10 -1.16 1.24
C GLY A 257 -5.88 -2.65 1.44
N SER A 258 -6.81 -3.49 0.94
CA SER A 258 -6.66 -4.95 0.99
C SER A 258 -5.49 -5.44 0.14
N PHE A 259 -5.32 -4.92 -1.09
CA PHE A 259 -4.19 -5.28 -1.93
C PHE A 259 -2.85 -5.05 -1.23
N ILE A 260 -2.62 -3.83 -0.73
CA ILE A 260 -1.32 -3.47 -0.15
C ILE A 260 -1.12 -4.16 1.21
N GLY A 261 -2.19 -4.31 1.99
CA GLY A 261 -2.13 -4.98 3.28
C GLY A 261 -1.87 -6.48 3.17
N TYR A 262 -2.53 -7.17 2.25
CA TYR A 262 -2.25 -8.58 1.99
C TYR A 262 -0.87 -8.81 1.37
N SER A 263 -0.37 -7.87 0.57
CA SER A 263 0.99 -7.94 0.04
C SER A 263 2.05 -7.98 1.15
N ALA A 264 1.80 -7.29 2.25
CA ALA A 264 2.68 -7.32 3.42
C ALA A 264 2.40 -8.53 4.34
N ALA A 265 1.14 -8.98 4.44
CA ALA A 265 0.75 -10.06 5.35
C ALA A 265 1.01 -11.47 4.82
N LEU A 266 0.97 -11.68 3.48
CA LEU A 266 1.04 -13.02 2.87
C LEU A 266 2.29 -13.79 3.26
N ALA A 267 3.45 -13.15 3.22
CA ALA A 267 4.72 -13.82 3.59
C ALA A 267 4.71 -14.28 5.05
N LEU A 268 4.20 -13.45 5.97
CA LEU A 268 4.08 -13.79 7.38
C LEU A 268 3.09 -14.95 7.57
N THR A 269 1.94 -14.90 6.90
CA THR A 269 0.90 -15.94 6.98
C THR A 269 1.45 -17.27 6.49
N ILE A 270 2.13 -17.31 5.33
CA ILE A 270 2.75 -18.56 4.84
C ILE A 270 3.78 -19.09 5.84
N LYS A 271 4.64 -18.20 6.38
CA LYS A 271 5.69 -18.60 7.31
C LYS A 271 5.11 -19.18 8.60
N VAL A 272 4.09 -18.57 9.19
CA VAL A 272 3.57 -18.98 10.50
C VAL A 272 2.59 -20.16 10.36
N VAL A 273 1.66 -20.10 9.41
CA VAL A 273 0.61 -21.13 9.26
C VAL A 273 1.16 -22.42 8.67
N PHE A 274 2.07 -22.35 7.70
CA PHE A 274 2.56 -23.54 6.97
C PHE A 274 4.02 -23.87 7.24
N GLY A 275 4.80 -22.91 7.73
CA GLY A 275 6.21 -23.10 8.03
C GLY A 275 6.51 -23.73 9.41
N PHE A 276 5.48 -23.88 10.26
CA PHE A 276 5.55 -24.56 11.53
C PHE A 276 4.63 -25.77 11.57
N GLN A 277 4.96 -26.75 12.39
CA GLN A 277 4.09 -27.87 12.72
C GLN A 277 3.14 -27.44 13.85
N HIS A 278 1.90 -27.92 13.79
CA HIS A 278 0.87 -27.67 14.80
C HIS A 278 0.57 -28.98 15.53
N LEU A 279 1.23 -29.18 16.64
CA LEU A 279 1.23 -30.44 17.39
C LEU A 279 0.59 -30.26 18.76
N MET A 280 -0.18 -31.25 19.18
CA MET A 280 -0.66 -31.35 20.56
C MET A 280 0.45 -31.94 21.42
N VAL A 281 0.96 -31.15 22.36
CA VAL A 281 1.94 -31.56 23.37
C VAL A 281 1.32 -31.35 24.73
N ASP A 282 1.19 -32.39 25.53
CA ASP A 282 0.55 -32.34 26.86
C ASP A 282 -0.84 -31.65 26.88
N GLY A 283 -1.64 -31.86 25.84
CA GLY A 283 -2.96 -31.26 25.70
C GLY A 283 -2.99 -29.79 25.25
N VAL A 284 -1.84 -29.20 24.94
CA VAL A 284 -1.70 -27.84 24.42
C VAL A 284 -1.24 -27.87 22.96
N LEU A 285 -1.92 -27.12 22.10
CA LEU A 285 -1.49 -26.97 20.70
C LEU A 285 -0.26 -26.07 20.64
N THR A 286 0.85 -26.61 20.17
CA THR A 286 2.13 -25.88 20.00
C THR A 286 2.39 -25.58 18.53
N HIS A 287 3.11 -24.48 18.26
CA HIS A 287 3.42 -23.99 16.92
C HIS A 287 4.91 -23.68 16.75
N ASP A 288 5.77 -24.30 17.57
CA ASP A 288 7.17 -23.88 17.73
C ASP A 288 8.13 -24.70 16.85
N MET A 289 7.73 -25.90 16.41
CA MET A 289 8.58 -26.75 15.60
C MET A 289 8.49 -26.39 14.13
N ALA A 290 9.66 -26.16 13.50
CA ALA A 290 9.72 -25.90 12.07
C ALA A 290 9.17 -27.08 11.25
N ASN A 291 8.31 -26.80 10.27
CA ASN A 291 7.80 -27.83 9.34
C ASN A 291 8.84 -28.08 8.22
N PRO A 292 9.47 -29.27 8.17
CA PRO A 292 10.46 -29.56 7.13
C PRO A 292 9.85 -29.58 5.72
N ASN A 293 8.56 -29.89 5.60
CA ASN A 293 7.81 -29.95 4.35
C ASN A 293 7.12 -28.61 4.05
N GLY A 294 7.24 -27.62 4.93
CA GLY A 294 6.59 -26.34 4.79
C GLY A 294 7.07 -25.55 3.58
N PRO A 295 6.18 -24.81 2.90
CA PRO A 295 6.53 -23.95 1.80
C PRO A 295 7.38 -22.77 2.28
N SER A 296 8.40 -22.39 1.49
CA SER A 296 9.14 -21.16 1.79
C SER A 296 8.31 -19.93 1.44
N ALA A 297 8.08 -19.05 2.42
CA ALA A 297 7.27 -17.85 2.24
C ALA A 297 7.76 -16.96 1.08
N LEU A 298 9.09 -16.73 0.98
CA LEU A 298 9.67 -15.87 -0.05
C LEU A 298 9.62 -16.48 -1.46
N THR A 299 9.38 -17.79 -1.60
CA THR A 299 9.18 -18.43 -2.90
C THR A 299 7.80 -18.12 -3.49
N TYR A 300 6.78 -17.87 -2.67
CA TYR A 300 5.40 -17.74 -3.11
C TYR A 300 4.78 -16.35 -2.87
N ALA A 301 5.28 -15.58 -1.90
CA ALA A 301 4.66 -14.33 -1.47
C ALA A 301 4.54 -13.29 -2.59
N TRP A 302 5.48 -13.25 -3.53
CA TRP A 302 5.48 -12.32 -4.67
C TRP A 302 4.32 -12.55 -5.65
N MET A 303 3.73 -13.76 -5.71
CA MET A 303 2.69 -14.12 -6.67
C MET A 303 1.40 -13.30 -6.46
N GLY A 304 1.04 -13.04 -5.21
CA GLY A 304 -0.13 -12.24 -4.89
C GLY A 304 -0.06 -10.81 -5.44
N PRO A 305 0.94 -10.02 -5.02
CA PRO A 305 1.16 -8.68 -5.58
C PRO A 305 1.32 -8.66 -7.10
N PHE A 306 1.97 -9.67 -7.69
CA PHE A 306 2.12 -9.83 -9.13
C PHE A 306 0.77 -9.84 -9.84
N ILE A 307 -0.10 -10.77 -9.47
CA ILE A 307 -1.43 -10.91 -10.08
C ILE A 307 -2.25 -9.65 -9.82
N GLY A 308 -2.31 -9.20 -8.56
CA GLY A 308 -3.13 -8.05 -8.18
C GLY A 308 -2.66 -6.74 -8.81
N ALA A 309 -1.38 -6.58 -9.12
CA ALA A 309 -0.86 -5.42 -9.84
C ALA A 309 -1.19 -5.48 -11.33
N LEU A 310 -0.85 -6.58 -12.01
CA LEU A 310 -0.99 -6.70 -13.46
C LEU A 310 -2.45 -6.78 -13.94
N ILE A 311 -3.38 -7.23 -13.12
CA ILE A 311 -4.79 -7.35 -13.51
C ILE A 311 -5.56 -6.02 -13.44
N ARG A 312 -5.00 -4.96 -12.83
CA ARG A 312 -5.67 -3.65 -12.67
C ARG A 312 -6.10 -3.01 -13.98
N PRO A 313 -5.27 -2.97 -15.04
CA PRO A 313 -5.70 -2.45 -16.34
C PRO A 313 -6.91 -3.19 -16.90
N VAL A 314 -6.96 -4.52 -16.70
CA VAL A 314 -8.12 -5.34 -17.11
C VAL A 314 -9.36 -4.92 -16.34
N GLY A 315 -9.26 -4.74 -15.02
CA GLY A 315 -10.34 -4.22 -14.19
C GLY A 315 -10.82 -2.84 -14.64
N GLY A 316 -9.88 -1.97 -15.02
CA GLY A 316 -10.18 -0.65 -15.60
C GLY A 316 -10.92 -0.73 -16.94
N MET A 317 -10.46 -1.59 -17.86
CA MET A 317 -11.13 -1.83 -19.14
C MET A 317 -12.54 -2.41 -18.97
N MET A 318 -12.71 -3.35 -18.03
CA MET A 318 -14.04 -3.90 -17.71
C MET A 318 -14.97 -2.79 -17.18
N ALA A 319 -14.45 -1.94 -16.31
CA ALA A 319 -15.19 -0.83 -15.73
C ALA A 319 -15.55 0.24 -16.77
N ASP A 320 -14.65 0.55 -17.70
CA ASP A 320 -14.91 1.49 -18.80
C ASP A 320 -16.06 1.01 -19.72
N LYS A 321 -16.27 -0.30 -19.84
CA LYS A 321 -17.34 -0.92 -20.66
C LYS A 321 -18.62 -1.19 -19.89
N LEU A 322 -18.54 -1.68 -18.66
CA LEU A 322 -19.69 -2.19 -17.88
C LEU A 322 -20.18 -1.21 -16.81
N GLY A 323 -19.39 -0.16 -16.54
CA GLY A 323 -19.57 0.77 -15.42
C GLY A 323 -18.80 0.30 -14.17
N GLY A 324 -18.17 1.26 -13.50
CA GLY A 324 -17.27 0.97 -12.38
C GLY A 324 -17.97 0.32 -11.19
N ALA A 325 -19.14 0.84 -10.82
CA ALA A 325 -19.86 0.35 -9.65
C ALA A 325 -20.34 -1.09 -9.81
N ARG A 326 -20.77 -1.50 -11.04
CA ARG A 326 -21.19 -2.89 -11.31
C ARG A 326 -20.02 -3.86 -11.19
N VAL A 327 -18.87 -3.51 -11.77
CA VAL A 327 -17.66 -4.35 -11.67
C VAL A 327 -17.23 -4.45 -10.20
N THR A 328 -17.18 -3.32 -9.48
CA THR A 328 -16.85 -3.28 -8.05
C THR A 328 -17.79 -4.20 -7.24
N GLN A 329 -19.09 -4.18 -7.52
CA GLN A 329 -20.08 -5.01 -6.83
C GLN A 329 -19.76 -6.51 -6.91
N TRP A 330 -19.58 -7.02 -8.14
CA TRP A 330 -19.28 -8.43 -8.35
C TRP A 330 -17.94 -8.84 -7.77
N ILE A 331 -16.93 -8.00 -7.94
CA ILE A 331 -15.62 -8.28 -7.39
C ILE A 331 -15.62 -8.29 -5.86
N SER A 332 -16.41 -7.43 -5.22
CA SER A 332 -16.56 -7.44 -3.76
C SER A 332 -17.18 -8.75 -3.26
N VAL A 333 -18.13 -9.34 -4.01
CA VAL A 333 -18.69 -10.67 -3.68
C VAL A 333 -17.60 -11.75 -3.78
N VAL A 334 -16.77 -11.71 -4.84
CA VAL A 334 -15.62 -12.62 -4.98
C VAL A 334 -14.64 -12.44 -3.83
N MET A 335 -14.38 -11.20 -3.39
CA MET A 335 -13.50 -10.92 -2.24
C MET A 335 -14.04 -11.55 -0.95
N VAL A 336 -15.35 -11.44 -0.67
CA VAL A 336 -15.99 -12.10 0.49
C VAL A 336 -15.80 -13.61 0.42
N ALA A 337 -16.18 -14.22 -0.71
CA ALA A 337 -16.10 -15.67 -0.88
C ALA A 337 -14.65 -16.19 -0.74
N SER A 338 -13.70 -15.49 -1.38
CA SER A 338 -12.27 -15.85 -1.31
C SER A 338 -11.71 -15.67 0.10
N ALA A 339 -12.05 -14.59 0.81
CA ALA A 339 -11.60 -14.36 2.18
C ALA A 339 -12.12 -15.45 3.14
N LEU A 340 -13.38 -15.84 3.01
CA LEU A 340 -13.95 -16.95 3.82
C LEU A 340 -13.30 -18.29 3.47
N GLY A 341 -13.03 -18.57 2.19
CA GLY A 341 -12.33 -19.78 1.78
C GLY A 341 -10.88 -19.84 2.27
N VAL A 342 -10.17 -18.71 2.22
CA VAL A 342 -8.81 -18.60 2.77
C VAL A 342 -8.84 -18.80 4.29
N ALA A 343 -9.82 -18.21 5.00
CA ALA A 343 -10.01 -18.40 6.44
C ALA A 343 -10.21 -19.87 6.79
N TYR A 344 -11.03 -20.58 6.03
CA TYR A 344 -11.28 -22.02 6.22
C TYR A 344 -9.96 -22.83 6.10
N PHE A 345 -9.16 -22.59 5.06
CA PHE A 345 -7.91 -23.34 4.88
C PHE A 345 -6.82 -22.96 5.89
N ILE A 346 -6.80 -21.73 6.37
CA ILE A 346 -5.93 -21.32 7.49
C ILE A 346 -6.33 -22.08 8.76
N GLN A 347 -7.61 -22.11 9.08
CA GLN A 347 -8.13 -22.81 10.26
C GLN A 347 -7.83 -24.31 10.17
N ALA A 348 -8.07 -24.92 9.01
CA ALA A 348 -7.78 -26.33 8.78
C ALA A 348 -6.29 -26.67 8.91
N ALA A 349 -5.42 -25.81 8.37
CA ALA A 349 -3.97 -25.96 8.48
C ALA A 349 -3.48 -25.81 9.93
N TYR A 350 -4.02 -24.80 10.64
CA TYR A 350 -3.62 -24.51 12.03
C TYR A 350 -4.04 -25.61 13.02
N ALA A 351 -5.07 -26.37 12.68
CA ALA A 351 -5.55 -27.52 13.47
C ALA A 351 -4.95 -28.87 13.02
N SER A 352 -4.00 -28.88 12.06
CA SER A 352 -3.46 -30.11 11.46
C SER A 352 -1.99 -30.32 11.78
N ALA A 353 -1.59 -31.55 12.06
CA ALA A 353 -0.17 -31.94 12.18
C ALA A 353 0.59 -31.84 10.85
N THR A 354 -0.10 -31.80 9.71
CA THR A 354 0.45 -31.71 8.34
C THR A 354 -0.16 -30.51 7.61
N PRO A 355 0.15 -29.25 8.04
CA PRO A 355 -0.46 -28.05 7.50
C PRO A 355 -0.19 -27.84 6.00
N GLU A 356 0.93 -28.32 5.48
CA GLU A 356 1.34 -28.19 4.07
C GLU A 356 0.33 -28.75 3.07
N GLN A 357 -0.49 -29.74 3.45
CA GLN A 357 -1.52 -30.30 2.57
C GLN A 357 -2.59 -29.26 2.18
N PHE A 358 -2.81 -28.25 2.99
CA PHE A 358 -3.77 -27.16 2.76
C PHE A 358 -3.17 -25.97 2.02
N PHE A 359 -1.86 -25.97 1.73
CA PHE A 359 -1.16 -24.83 1.16
C PHE A 359 -1.66 -24.45 -0.24
N TRP A 360 -1.81 -25.41 -1.14
CA TRP A 360 -2.19 -25.11 -2.51
C TRP A 360 -3.60 -24.54 -2.66
N PRO A 361 -4.65 -25.11 -2.03
CA PRO A 361 -5.97 -24.49 -2.06
C PRO A 361 -5.98 -23.12 -1.34
N PHE A 362 -5.26 -22.96 -0.24
CA PHE A 362 -5.06 -21.66 0.41
C PHE A 362 -4.45 -20.66 -0.58
N LEU A 363 -3.33 -20.99 -1.21
CA LEU A 363 -2.63 -20.09 -2.14
C LEU A 363 -3.55 -19.75 -3.32
N GLY A 364 -4.22 -20.73 -3.92
CA GLY A 364 -5.12 -20.51 -5.05
C GLY A 364 -6.23 -19.51 -4.73
N LEU A 365 -6.91 -19.64 -3.59
CA LEU A 365 -7.94 -18.71 -3.14
C LEU A 365 -7.36 -17.33 -2.78
N PHE A 366 -6.15 -17.30 -2.20
CA PHE A 366 -5.49 -16.03 -1.90
C PHE A 366 -5.10 -15.27 -3.18
N LEU A 367 -4.67 -15.98 -4.23
CA LEU A 367 -4.40 -15.38 -5.54
C LEU A 367 -5.68 -14.86 -6.21
N ILE A 368 -6.81 -15.56 -6.07
CA ILE A 368 -8.13 -15.07 -6.51
C ILE A 368 -8.51 -13.80 -5.74
N LEU A 369 -8.26 -13.75 -4.43
CA LEU A 369 -8.50 -12.57 -3.61
C LEU A 369 -7.63 -11.39 -4.09
N PHE A 370 -6.34 -11.62 -4.41
CA PHE A 370 -5.47 -10.60 -4.99
C PHE A 370 -5.98 -10.12 -6.36
N ALA A 371 -6.37 -11.03 -7.23
CA ALA A 371 -6.96 -10.69 -8.54
C ALA A 371 -8.21 -9.82 -8.36
N ALA A 372 -9.09 -10.20 -7.44
CA ALA A 372 -10.30 -9.44 -7.12
C ALA A 372 -9.97 -8.04 -6.60
N THR A 373 -9.01 -7.89 -5.69
CA THR A 373 -8.58 -6.56 -5.22
C THR A 373 -8.03 -5.72 -6.36
N GLY A 374 -7.26 -6.31 -7.28
CA GLY A 374 -6.69 -5.62 -8.45
C GLY A 374 -7.76 -5.13 -9.42
N ILE A 375 -8.70 -6.00 -9.82
CA ILE A 375 -9.84 -5.62 -10.69
C ILE A 375 -10.69 -4.55 -10.02
N GLY A 376 -10.97 -4.70 -8.72
CA GLY A 376 -11.72 -3.73 -7.93
C GLY A 376 -11.01 -2.37 -7.85
N ASN A 377 -9.69 -2.36 -7.77
CA ASN A 377 -8.91 -1.13 -7.77
C ASN A 377 -9.07 -0.38 -9.11
N GLY A 378 -8.96 -1.07 -10.26
CA GLY A 378 -9.21 -0.49 -11.57
C GLY A 378 -10.63 0.05 -11.73
N SER A 379 -11.64 -0.66 -11.22
CA SER A 379 -13.04 -0.25 -11.33
C SER A 379 -13.41 0.94 -10.44
N THR A 380 -12.79 1.09 -9.27
CA THR A 380 -13.01 2.25 -8.39
C THR A 380 -12.44 3.53 -8.98
N PHE A 381 -11.35 3.49 -9.74
CA PHE A 381 -10.83 4.65 -10.46
C PHE A 381 -11.84 5.17 -11.48
N ARG A 382 -12.47 4.28 -12.24
CA ARG A 382 -13.53 4.65 -13.17
C ARG A 382 -14.70 5.33 -12.46
N THR A 383 -15.15 4.74 -11.34
CA THR A 383 -16.24 5.31 -10.54
C THR A 383 -15.92 6.71 -10.07
N ILE A 384 -14.71 6.98 -9.54
CA ILE A 384 -14.29 8.32 -9.12
C ILE A 384 -14.26 9.29 -10.31
N ALA A 385 -13.67 8.89 -11.44
CA ALA A 385 -13.54 9.75 -12.61
C ALA A 385 -14.90 10.20 -13.19
N VAL A 386 -15.94 9.39 -13.05
CA VAL A 386 -17.30 9.71 -13.53
C VAL A 386 -18.14 10.42 -12.48
N ALA A 387 -18.03 10.00 -11.21
CA ALA A 387 -18.84 10.54 -10.12
C ALA A 387 -18.46 11.97 -9.73
N PHE A 388 -17.25 12.41 -10.06
CA PHE A 388 -16.74 13.73 -9.69
C PHE A 388 -16.46 14.59 -10.94
N ASN A 389 -16.57 15.90 -10.78
CA ASN A 389 -16.14 16.83 -11.81
C ASN A 389 -14.61 16.84 -11.94
N LYS A 390 -14.10 17.48 -13.01
CA LYS A 390 -12.66 17.48 -13.33
C LYS A 390 -11.78 18.10 -12.23
N GLU A 391 -12.32 19.07 -11.48
CA GLU A 391 -11.63 19.77 -10.39
C GLU A 391 -11.58 18.93 -9.11
N GLN A 392 -12.60 18.11 -8.85
CA GLN A 392 -12.72 17.30 -7.64
C GLN A 392 -12.11 15.90 -7.79
N ALA A 393 -12.15 15.32 -8.99
CA ALA A 393 -11.71 13.92 -9.21
C ALA A 393 -10.27 13.68 -8.73
N GLY A 394 -9.38 14.59 -9.03
CA GLY A 394 -7.99 14.48 -8.59
C GLY A 394 -7.79 14.57 -7.07
N PRO A 395 -8.32 15.60 -6.38
CA PRO A 395 -8.29 15.64 -4.91
C PRO A 395 -8.92 14.42 -4.25
N VAL A 396 -10.04 13.90 -4.78
CA VAL A 396 -10.68 12.68 -4.27
C VAL A 396 -9.80 11.46 -4.48
N LEU A 397 -9.17 11.30 -5.65
CA LEU A 397 -8.19 10.22 -5.89
C LEU A 397 -7.02 10.28 -4.92
N GLY A 398 -6.49 11.48 -4.68
CA GLY A 398 -5.40 11.68 -3.70
C GLY A 398 -5.82 11.33 -2.27
N TRP A 399 -6.96 11.81 -1.83
CA TRP A 399 -7.50 11.53 -0.50
C TRP A 399 -7.81 10.05 -0.29
N THR A 400 -8.56 9.43 -1.21
CA THR A 400 -8.95 8.02 -1.10
C THR A 400 -7.73 7.11 -1.12
N ALA A 401 -6.70 7.43 -1.94
CA ALA A 401 -5.45 6.67 -1.98
C ALA A 401 -4.66 6.81 -0.67
N ALA A 402 -4.59 8.01 -0.10
CA ALA A 402 -3.89 8.24 1.17
C ALA A 402 -4.55 7.46 2.33
N VAL A 403 -5.89 7.51 2.44
CA VAL A 403 -6.62 6.77 3.48
C VAL A 403 -6.52 5.26 3.25
N ALA A 404 -6.69 4.79 2.03
CA ALA A 404 -6.59 3.36 1.71
C ALA A 404 -5.18 2.78 1.97
N ALA A 405 -4.12 3.58 1.86
CA ALA A 405 -2.76 3.16 2.16
C ALA A 405 -2.57 2.69 3.62
N TYR A 406 -3.41 3.13 4.56
CA TYR A 406 -3.40 2.59 5.93
C TYR A 406 -3.74 1.09 6.00
N GLY A 407 -4.28 0.50 4.94
CA GLY A 407 -4.42 -0.95 4.80
C GLY A 407 -3.08 -1.69 4.96
N ALA A 408 -1.98 -1.08 4.53
CA ALA A 408 -0.62 -1.63 4.72
C ALA A 408 -0.22 -1.75 6.20
N PHE A 409 -0.82 -0.97 7.08
CA PHE A 409 -0.62 -1.05 8.52
C PHE A 409 -1.68 -1.93 9.20
N ILE A 410 -2.96 -1.72 8.88
CA ILE A 410 -4.09 -2.38 9.56
C ILE A 410 -4.03 -3.89 9.34
N ILE A 411 -3.89 -4.35 8.09
CA ILE A 411 -4.01 -5.77 7.76
C ILE A 411 -2.90 -6.61 8.37
N PRO A 412 -1.59 -6.29 8.21
CA PRO A 412 -0.53 -7.06 8.85
C PRO A 412 -0.60 -7.01 10.37
N LYS A 413 -1.01 -5.86 10.95
CA LYS A 413 -1.16 -5.73 12.40
C LYS A 413 -2.28 -6.63 12.94
N VAL A 414 -3.45 -6.66 12.26
CA VAL A 414 -4.57 -7.54 12.64
C VAL A 414 -4.19 -9.00 12.46
N PHE A 415 -3.53 -9.37 11.36
CA PHE A 415 -3.03 -10.74 11.18
C PHE A 415 -2.03 -11.12 12.27
N GLY A 416 -1.06 -10.26 12.57
CA GLY A 416 -0.05 -10.53 13.61
C GLY A 416 -0.69 -10.74 14.98
N GLU A 417 -1.68 -9.93 15.36
CA GLU A 417 -2.42 -10.07 16.62
C GLU A 417 -3.21 -11.39 16.68
N GLN A 418 -3.88 -11.76 15.57
CA GLN A 418 -4.65 -13.00 15.52
C GLN A 418 -3.75 -14.24 15.44
N LEU A 419 -2.60 -14.16 14.76
CA LEU A 419 -1.58 -15.22 14.80
C LEU A 419 -1.05 -15.43 16.23
N SER A 420 -0.77 -14.35 16.93
CA SER A 420 -0.32 -14.43 18.34
C SER A 420 -1.41 -14.95 19.28
N ALA A 421 -2.69 -14.74 18.93
CA ALA A 421 -3.83 -15.24 19.69
C ALA A 421 -4.20 -16.70 19.35
N GLY A 422 -3.54 -17.31 18.34
CA GLY A 422 -3.87 -18.66 17.87
C GLY A 422 -5.15 -18.77 17.03
N THR A 423 -5.65 -17.66 16.54
CA THR A 423 -6.92 -17.56 15.77
C THR A 423 -6.75 -16.76 14.47
N PRO A 424 -5.78 -17.10 13.60
CA PRO A 424 -5.45 -16.31 12.42
C PRO A 424 -6.61 -16.11 11.43
N GLU A 425 -7.57 -17.04 11.36
CA GLU A 425 -8.76 -16.96 10.52
C GLU A 425 -9.68 -15.79 10.90
N TYR A 426 -9.69 -15.35 12.16
CA TYR A 426 -10.57 -14.26 12.61
C TYR A 426 -10.24 -12.92 11.95
N ALA A 427 -8.99 -12.71 11.54
CA ALA A 427 -8.63 -11.55 10.74
C ALA A 427 -9.43 -11.51 9.42
N LEU A 428 -9.55 -12.64 8.73
CA LEU A 428 -10.26 -12.74 7.46
C LEU A 428 -11.77 -12.66 7.61
N TYR A 429 -12.34 -13.19 8.70
CA TYR A 429 -13.75 -13.00 9.01
C TYR A 429 -14.07 -11.50 9.20
N GLY A 430 -13.23 -10.76 9.92
CA GLY A 430 -13.37 -9.31 10.07
C GLY A 430 -13.31 -8.58 8.71
N PHE A 431 -12.39 -8.95 7.84
CA PHE A 431 -12.30 -8.37 6.50
C PHE A 431 -13.48 -8.75 5.61
N ALA A 432 -13.99 -9.98 5.67
CA ALA A 432 -15.17 -10.40 4.93
C ALA A 432 -16.42 -9.59 5.34
N ILE A 433 -16.59 -9.30 6.63
CA ILE A 433 -17.64 -8.42 7.13
C ILE A 433 -17.48 -7.01 6.56
N PHE A 434 -16.27 -6.46 6.58
CA PHE A 434 -15.98 -5.15 5.99
C PHE A 434 -16.31 -5.11 4.50
N TYR A 435 -15.98 -6.17 3.74
CA TYR A 435 -16.32 -6.26 2.31
C TYR A 435 -17.83 -6.33 2.09
N ALA A 436 -18.57 -7.03 2.93
CA ALA A 436 -20.04 -7.08 2.87
C ALA A 436 -20.66 -5.69 3.11
N VAL A 437 -20.11 -4.90 4.06
CA VAL A 437 -20.50 -3.50 4.26
C VAL A 437 -20.22 -2.67 2.99
N CYS A 438 -19.06 -2.86 2.35
CA CYS A 438 -18.73 -2.15 1.11
C CYS A 438 -19.67 -2.52 -0.04
N ILE A 439 -20.11 -3.79 -0.14
CA ILE A 439 -21.15 -4.23 -1.08
C ILE A 439 -22.45 -3.43 -0.88
N ALA A 440 -22.89 -3.30 0.36
CA ALA A 440 -24.10 -2.55 0.70
C ALA A 440 -23.96 -1.06 0.36
N ILE A 441 -22.81 -0.42 0.69
CA ILE A 441 -22.53 0.98 0.37
C ILE A 441 -22.52 1.19 -1.15
N ASN A 442 -21.82 0.35 -1.90
CA ASN A 442 -21.74 0.45 -3.35
C ASN A 442 -23.13 0.32 -4.01
N TRP A 443 -23.90 -0.67 -3.57
CA TRP A 443 -25.28 -0.86 -4.05
C TRP A 443 -26.15 0.38 -3.72
N TRP A 444 -26.09 0.87 -2.50
CA TRP A 444 -26.90 2.01 -2.05
C TRP A 444 -26.62 3.28 -2.83
N PHE A 445 -25.36 3.60 -3.05
CA PHE A 445 -24.96 4.84 -3.70
C PHE A 445 -25.07 4.81 -5.22
N TYR A 446 -24.83 3.63 -5.86
CA TYR A 446 -24.58 3.56 -7.30
C TYR A 446 -25.41 2.53 -8.08
N LEU A 447 -26.03 1.55 -7.46
CA LEU A 447 -26.68 0.45 -8.19
C LEU A 447 -28.18 0.29 -7.94
N ARG A 448 -28.72 0.80 -6.83
CA ARG A 448 -30.15 0.74 -6.57
C ARG A 448 -30.94 1.54 -7.63
N PRO A 449 -32.24 1.26 -7.87
CA PRO A 449 -33.06 1.95 -8.88
C PRO A 449 -33.00 3.49 -8.78
N ASN A 450 -33.04 4.03 -7.57
CA ASN A 450 -32.96 5.46 -7.27
C ASN A 450 -31.58 5.86 -6.74
N ALA A 451 -30.51 5.31 -7.32
CA ALA A 451 -29.14 5.64 -6.93
C ALA A 451 -28.84 7.13 -7.25
N TYR A 452 -27.98 7.73 -6.44
CA TYR A 452 -27.56 9.14 -6.64
C TYR A 452 -26.83 9.35 -7.96
N ILE A 453 -26.03 8.38 -8.38
CA ILE A 453 -25.39 8.30 -9.69
C ILE A 453 -25.52 6.86 -10.15
N LYS A 454 -26.07 6.62 -11.34
CA LYS A 454 -26.30 5.26 -11.84
C LYS A 454 -25.03 4.69 -12.49
N ASN A 455 -24.47 3.68 -11.86
CA ASN A 455 -23.37 2.86 -12.37
C ASN A 455 -22.25 3.68 -13.05
N PRO A 456 -21.61 4.60 -12.30
CA PRO A 456 -20.58 5.47 -12.84
C PRO A 456 -19.35 4.71 -13.37
#